data_0e654a2413ea24f498015b9c3dd176bb
#
_entry.id   0e654a2413ea24f498015b9c3dd176bb
#
_cell.length_a   1.000
_cell.length_b   1.000
_cell.length_c   1.000
_cell.angle_alpha   90.00
_cell.angle_beta   90.00
_cell.angle_gamma   90.00
#
_symmetry.space_group_name_H-M   'P 1'
#
loop_
_entity.id
_entity.type
_entity.pdbx_description
1 polymer ?
#
loop_
_entity_poly.entity_id
_entity_poly.type
_entity_poly.pdbx_seq_one_letter_code
_entity_poly.pdbx_strand_id
1 'polypeptide(L)'
;MKLAHAGRRETLNLRTPNQAAAAQKAADIYRQLVGEGWDAVLLQWKPKAVLTPKAASVGEFVEAVRAVSAARPLTVWEYSKCLRRLAADVAGLPRDDAAKWDGRSGGADKWREKVDALPLSILTPESIQGWRLARLKDAGGNPAMQRATKTTINSTLRKAKSLFSSKVLKFLNGALVLPPNPFAGVEFFERASMRYESKIDTPALIEAAQTELGGMPENVEAWKAFVLLMFAGLRKNEADKLRWDSVDFAAGLLRIEDHEHFQAKCEASKGSIELDAEVVAMLRGWRALDGAGVFVLRSAVAPLANVLHYHYRAKRTFDALAAWLKSKGITAKKALHELRKEAGSMVADKHGIFAASRFLRHADIGITSAHYLDKKQRVTVGLGGLLSAPVTVSNVTAFPLPVKQAKPANTKRKRA
;
A
#
# COMPACT_ATOMS: atom_id res chain seq x y z
N MET A 1 -53.70 -8.71 -21.02
CA MET A 1 -54.70 -9.31 -20.12
C MET A 1 -54.18 -9.29 -18.68
N LYS A 2 -55.09 -9.35 -17.71
CA LYS A 2 -54.74 -9.49 -16.30
C LYS A 2 -55.11 -10.90 -15.86
N LEU A 3 -54.20 -11.61 -15.21
CA LEU A 3 -54.43 -12.93 -14.61
C LEU A 3 -54.22 -12.89 -13.14
N ALA A 4 -55.03 -13.65 -12.37
CA ALA A 4 -54.90 -13.84 -10.95
C ALA A 4 -54.99 -15.34 -10.66
N HIS A 5 -54.07 -15.90 -9.90
CA HIS A 5 -54.06 -17.30 -9.47
C HIS A 5 -53.23 -17.46 -8.23
N ALA A 6 -53.67 -18.25 -7.25
CA ALA A 6 -52.97 -18.56 -6.01
C ALA A 6 -52.41 -17.30 -5.30
N GLY A 7 -53.27 -16.23 -5.17
CA GLY A 7 -52.91 -15.00 -4.44
C GLY A 7 -51.98 -14.04 -5.21
N ARG A 8 -51.46 -14.43 -6.38
CA ARG A 8 -50.62 -13.59 -7.24
C ARG A 8 -51.42 -13.05 -8.41
N ARG A 9 -51.13 -11.78 -8.80
CA ARG A 9 -51.75 -11.13 -9.95
C ARG A 9 -50.65 -10.57 -10.87
N GLU A 10 -50.76 -10.86 -12.19
CA GLU A 10 -49.83 -10.39 -13.21
C GLU A 10 -50.53 -9.84 -14.42
N THR A 11 -49.89 -8.93 -15.15
CA THR A 11 -50.39 -8.40 -16.43
C THR A 11 -49.48 -8.92 -17.53
N LEU A 12 -50.09 -9.62 -18.53
CA LEU A 12 -49.40 -10.17 -19.69
C LEU A 12 -49.86 -9.45 -20.97
N ASN A 13 -48.92 -9.18 -21.87
CA ASN A 13 -49.20 -8.67 -23.18
C ASN A 13 -49.39 -9.81 -24.19
N LEU A 14 -50.58 -9.95 -24.72
CA LEU A 14 -50.91 -11.03 -25.65
C LEU A 14 -50.37 -10.81 -27.08
N ARG A 15 -49.82 -9.63 -27.36
CA ARG A 15 -49.22 -9.27 -28.65
C ARG A 15 -50.12 -9.55 -29.87
N THR A 16 -51.42 -9.34 -29.72
CA THR A 16 -52.37 -9.45 -30.80
C THR A 16 -53.51 -8.44 -30.58
N PRO A 17 -53.96 -7.72 -31.64
CA PRO A 17 -55.12 -6.85 -31.58
C PRO A 17 -56.43 -7.62 -31.84
N ASN A 18 -56.36 -8.86 -32.34
CA ASN A 18 -57.54 -9.66 -32.66
C ASN A 18 -58.15 -10.27 -31.38
N GLN A 19 -59.41 -9.99 -31.12
CA GLN A 19 -60.08 -10.41 -29.90
C GLN A 19 -60.19 -11.93 -29.78
N ALA A 20 -60.53 -12.64 -30.88
CA ALA A 20 -60.64 -14.11 -30.84
C ALA A 20 -59.29 -14.78 -30.58
N ALA A 21 -58.24 -14.32 -31.26
CA ALA A 21 -56.87 -14.79 -31.04
C ALA A 21 -56.37 -14.45 -29.60
N ALA A 22 -56.75 -13.31 -29.07
CA ALA A 22 -56.46 -12.91 -27.72
C ALA A 22 -57.13 -13.82 -26.68
N ALA A 23 -58.41 -14.18 -26.91
CA ALA A 23 -59.14 -15.09 -26.05
C ALA A 23 -58.53 -16.50 -26.04
N GLN A 24 -58.15 -17.03 -27.20
CA GLN A 24 -57.48 -18.33 -27.30
C GLN A 24 -56.16 -18.35 -26.55
N LYS A 25 -55.29 -17.35 -26.80
CA LYS A 25 -54.03 -17.21 -26.08
C LYS A 25 -54.24 -17.07 -24.57
N ALA A 26 -55.27 -16.35 -24.15
CA ALA A 26 -55.58 -16.19 -22.72
C ALA A 26 -55.95 -17.53 -22.07
N ALA A 27 -56.73 -18.36 -22.79
CA ALA A 27 -57.11 -19.69 -22.32
C ALA A 27 -55.89 -20.63 -22.22
N ASP A 28 -55.02 -20.57 -23.21
CA ASP A 28 -53.78 -21.38 -23.24
C ASP A 28 -52.84 -21.01 -22.07
N ILE A 29 -52.63 -19.70 -21.86
CA ILE A 29 -51.84 -19.20 -20.73
C ILE A 29 -52.45 -19.60 -19.40
N TYR A 30 -53.77 -19.55 -19.28
CA TYR A 30 -54.43 -19.94 -18.02
C TYR A 30 -54.33 -21.45 -17.76
N ARG A 31 -54.45 -22.30 -18.79
CA ARG A 31 -54.19 -23.76 -18.66
C ARG A 31 -52.77 -24.06 -18.24
N GLN A 32 -51.82 -23.38 -18.85
CA GLN A 32 -50.41 -23.53 -18.44
C GLN A 32 -50.18 -23.04 -17.00
N LEU A 33 -50.81 -21.94 -16.63
CA LEU A 33 -50.72 -21.42 -15.26
C LEU A 33 -51.22 -22.39 -14.19
N VAL A 34 -52.35 -23.06 -14.49
CA VAL A 34 -52.93 -24.04 -13.58
C VAL A 34 -52.09 -25.33 -13.52
N GLY A 35 -51.54 -25.77 -14.65
CA GLY A 35 -50.74 -27.02 -14.73
C GLY A 35 -49.30 -26.89 -14.28
N GLU A 36 -48.62 -25.79 -14.63
CA GLU A 36 -47.16 -25.64 -14.47
C GLU A 36 -46.77 -24.48 -13.52
N GLY A 37 -47.72 -23.65 -13.09
CA GLY A 37 -47.50 -22.54 -12.18
C GLY A 37 -46.99 -21.25 -12.83
N TRP A 38 -46.83 -20.21 -11.97
CA TRP A 38 -46.45 -18.88 -12.42
C TRP A 38 -45.05 -18.80 -13.06
N ASP A 39 -44.10 -19.60 -12.62
CA ASP A 39 -42.72 -19.48 -13.10
C ASP A 39 -42.61 -19.92 -14.56
N ALA A 40 -43.28 -21.00 -14.93
CA ALA A 40 -43.34 -21.48 -16.32
C ALA A 40 -44.03 -20.45 -17.26
N VAL A 41 -45.17 -19.92 -16.82
CA VAL A 41 -45.91 -18.91 -17.60
C VAL A 41 -45.10 -17.63 -17.79
N LEU A 42 -44.43 -17.16 -16.70
CA LEU A 42 -43.63 -15.93 -16.76
C LEU A 42 -42.38 -16.10 -17.62
N LEU A 43 -41.76 -17.27 -17.58
CA LEU A 43 -40.62 -17.57 -18.44
C LEU A 43 -40.98 -17.49 -19.93
N GLN A 44 -42.16 -17.96 -20.33
CA GLN A 44 -42.59 -18.01 -21.70
C GLN A 44 -43.25 -16.70 -22.16
N TRP A 45 -44.16 -16.13 -21.35
CA TRP A 45 -45.06 -15.04 -21.80
C TRP A 45 -44.63 -13.65 -21.32
N LYS A 46 -43.85 -13.58 -20.28
CA LYS A 46 -43.15 -12.41 -19.81
C LYS A 46 -41.69 -12.85 -19.58
N PRO A 47 -40.99 -13.22 -20.67
CA PRO A 47 -39.57 -13.51 -20.50
C PRO A 47 -39.05 -12.31 -19.72
N LYS A 48 -38.51 -12.56 -18.53
CA LYS A 48 -37.76 -11.54 -17.80
C LYS A 48 -36.98 -10.84 -18.91
N ALA A 49 -37.26 -9.56 -19.12
CA ALA A 49 -36.45 -8.79 -20.04
C ALA A 49 -35.08 -9.31 -19.78
N VAL A 50 -34.48 -9.96 -20.77
CA VAL A 50 -33.11 -10.47 -20.63
C VAL A 50 -32.42 -9.23 -20.13
N LEU A 51 -32.19 -9.20 -18.82
CA LEU A 51 -31.43 -8.15 -18.23
C LEU A 51 -30.16 -8.30 -19.00
N THR A 52 -30.03 -7.51 -20.07
CA THR A 52 -28.75 -7.33 -20.74
C THR A 52 -27.90 -7.01 -19.56
N PRO A 53 -26.99 -7.91 -19.16
CA PRO A 53 -26.34 -7.79 -17.87
C PRO A 53 -25.72 -6.41 -17.87
N LYS A 54 -26.28 -5.50 -17.08
CA LYS A 54 -25.83 -4.11 -17.04
C LYS A 54 -24.37 -4.16 -16.70
N ALA A 55 -23.53 -3.67 -17.58
CA ALA A 55 -22.11 -3.63 -17.34
C ALA A 55 -21.89 -2.94 -15.98
N ALA A 56 -21.16 -3.61 -15.10
CA ALA A 56 -20.92 -3.12 -13.75
C ALA A 56 -20.33 -1.71 -13.79
N SER A 57 -20.84 -0.81 -12.97
CA SER A 57 -20.21 0.49 -12.74
C SER A 57 -19.01 0.35 -11.81
N VAL A 58 -18.16 1.37 -11.77
CA VAL A 58 -17.02 1.44 -10.84
C VAL A 58 -17.49 1.32 -9.40
N GLY A 59 -18.60 1.98 -9.05
CA GLY A 59 -19.15 1.93 -7.69
C GLY A 59 -19.71 0.55 -7.34
N GLU A 60 -20.53 -0.05 -8.22
CA GLU A 60 -21.06 -1.40 -8.02
C GLU A 60 -19.95 -2.44 -7.83
N PHE A 61 -18.89 -2.34 -8.64
CA PHE A 61 -17.71 -3.20 -8.48
C PHE A 61 -17.02 -3.00 -7.13
N VAL A 62 -16.77 -1.76 -6.71
CA VAL A 62 -16.12 -1.46 -5.43
C VAL A 62 -16.94 -1.99 -4.25
N GLU A 63 -18.26 -1.81 -4.24
CA GLU A 63 -19.12 -2.31 -3.16
C GLU A 63 -19.17 -3.84 -3.13
N ALA A 64 -19.25 -4.48 -4.29
CA ALA A 64 -19.18 -5.94 -4.39
C ALA A 64 -17.84 -6.48 -3.87
N VAL A 65 -16.71 -5.84 -4.22
CA VAL A 65 -15.38 -6.20 -3.68
C VAL A 65 -15.33 -6.02 -2.16
N ARG A 66 -15.91 -4.94 -1.62
CA ARG A 66 -15.97 -4.72 -0.16
C ARG A 66 -16.71 -5.81 0.56
N ALA A 67 -17.81 -6.28 -0.03
CA ALA A 67 -18.64 -7.33 0.58
C ALA A 67 -17.92 -8.70 0.69
N VAL A 68 -17.03 -9.02 -0.26
CA VAL A 68 -16.38 -10.34 -0.33
C VAL A 68 -14.90 -10.35 0.07
N SER A 69 -14.29 -9.19 0.27
CA SER A 69 -12.85 -9.09 0.54
C SER A 69 -12.51 -9.45 1.98
N ALA A 70 -11.61 -10.40 2.15
CA ALA A 70 -10.99 -10.70 3.44
C ALA A 70 -9.93 -9.66 3.88
N ALA A 71 -9.61 -8.68 3.03
CA ALA A 71 -8.66 -7.62 3.36
C ALA A 71 -9.28 -6.62 4.34
N ARG A 72 -8.42 -5.96 5.15
CA ARG A 72 -8.88 -4.93 6.09
C ARG A 72 -9.69 -3.85 5.37
N PRO A 73 -10.78 -3.34 5.95
CA PRO A 73 -11.61 -2.29 5.35
C PRO A 73 -10.82 -1.08 4.86
N LEU A 74 -9.83 -0.63 5.64
CA LEU A 74 -8.93 0.46 5.23
C LEU A 74 -8.10 0.12 3.99
N THR A 75 -7.68 -1.13 3.82
CA THR A 75 -6.92 -1.57 2.64
C THR A 75 -7.80 -1.53 1.39
N VAL A 76 -9.02 -2.06 1.47
CA VAL A 76 -10.00 -2.03 0.37
C VAL A 76 -10.33 -0.58 0.01
N TRP A 77 -10.54 0.27 1.02
CA TRP A 77 -10.79 1.70 0.81
C TRP A 77 -9.64 2.40 0.07
N GLU A 78 -8.38 2.17 0.51
CA GLU A 78 -7.19 2.74 -0.17
C GLU A 78 -7.05 2.24 -1.62
N TYR A 79 -7.36 0.97 -1.87
CA TYR A 79 -7.32 0.39 -3.22
C TYR A 79 -8.43 0.96 -4.09
N SER A 80 -9.64 1.09 -3.54
CA SER A 80 -10.78 1.70 -4.22
C SER A 80 -10.54 3.17 -4.59
N LYS A 81 -9.85 3.94 -3.73
CA LYS A 81 -9.41 5.30 -4.08
C LYS A 81 -8.52 5.32 -5.33
N CYS A 82 -7.60 4.35 -5.43
CA CYS A 82 -6.71 4.26 -6.59
C CYS A 82 -7.48 3.89 -7.86
N LEU A 83 -8.43 2.95 -7.77
CA LEU A 83 -9.29 2.58 -8.89
C LEU A 83 -10.15 3.77 -9.35
N ARG A 84 -10.83 4.46 -8.41
CA ARG A 84 -11.64 5.65 -8.69
C ARG A 84 -10.81 6.75 -9.35
N ARG A 85 -9.59 6.99 -8.85
CA ARG A 85 -8.69 7.99 -9.45
C ARG A 85 -8.31 7.61 -10.87
N LEU A 86 -7.97 6.35 -11.10
CA LEU A 86 -7.64 5.85 -12.42
C LEU A 86 -8.84 5.98 -13.38
N ALA A 87 -10.04 5.56 -12.96
CA ALA A 87 -11.26 5.67 -13.75
C ALA A 87 -11.61 7.13 -14.06
N ALA A 88 -11.48 8.01 -13.08
CA ALA A 88 -11.74 9.44 -13.25
C ALA A 88 -10.75 10.07 -14.25
N ASP A 89 -9.49 9.78 -14.14
CA ASP A 89 -8.44 10.31 -15.03
C ASP A 89 -8.68 9.82 -16.48
N VAL A 90 -9.02 8.52 -16.66
CA VAL A 90 -9.35 7.93 -17.98
C VAL A 90 -10.60 8.55 -18.56
N ALA A 91 -11.62 8.86 -17.74
CA ALA A 91 -12.86 9.49 -18.16
C ALA A 91 -12.77 11.02 -18.32
N GLY A 92 -11.61 11.64 -18.07
CA GLY A 92 -11.46 13.09 -18.08
C GLY A 92 -12.21 13.81 -16.95
N LEU A 93 -12.35 13.17 -15.78
CA LEU A 93 -12.96 13.71 -14.57
C LEU A 93 -11.92 13.91 -13.45
N PRO A 94 -10.89 14.76 -13.60
CA PRO A 94 -9.85 14.95 -12.61
C PRO A 94 -10.43 15.57 -11.33
N ARG A 95 -9.85 15.20 -10.17
CA ARG A 95 -10.30 15.71 -8.87
C ARG A 95 -9.71 17.06 -8.49
N ASP A 96 -8.73 17.54 -9.20
CA ASP A 96 -7.95 18.76 -8.94
C ASP A 96 -8.64 20.04 -9.40
N ASP A 97 -9.85 19.92 -9.95
CA ASP A 97 -10.72 21.07 -10.18
C ASP A 97 -11.38 21.50 -8.87
N ALA A 98 -10.66 22.35 -8.09
CA ALA A 98 -11.11 22.83 -6.80
C ALA A 98 -12.39 23.67 -6.90
N ALA A 99 -12.62 24.36 -8.01
CA ALA A 99 -13.84 25.14 -8.24
C ALA A 99 -15.08 24.24 -8.40
N LYS A 100 -14.91 23.08 -9.06
CA LYS A 100 -15.99 22.14 -9.35
C LYS A 100 -16.24 21.14 -8.23
N TRP A 101 -15.19 20.77 -7.47
CA TRP A 101 -15.21 19.70 -6.48
C TRP A 101 -14.82 20.20 -5.08
N ASP A 102 -15.29 21.40 -4.71
CA ASP A 102 -15.00 21.96 -3.39
C ASP A 102 -15.44 21.00 -2.27
N GLY A 103 -14.45 20.59 -1.46
CA GLY A 103 -14.67 19.65 -0.35
C GLY A 103 -15.52 20.22 0.79
N ARG A 104 -15.61 21.55 0.92
CA ARG A 104 -16.42 22.20 1.96
C ARG A 104 -17.91 22.11 1.67
N SER A 105 -18.28 22.08 0.38
CA SER A 105 -19.66 21.94 -0.08
C SER A 105 -20.03 20.52 -0.52
N GLY A 106 -19.34 19.50 0.01
CA GLY A 106 -19.59 18.10 -0.37
C GLY A 106 -19.05 17.70 -1.73
N GLY A 107 -18.15 18.49 -2.32
CA GLY A 107 -17.59 18.25 -3.65
C GLY A 107 -16.85 16.92 -3.78
N ALA A 108 -16.26 16.43 -2.69
CA ALA A 108 -15.61 15.11 -2.68
C ALA A 108 -16.62 13.96 -2.89
N ASP A 109 -17.80 14.07 -2.32
CA ASP A 109 -18.87 13.08 -2.46
C ASP A 109 -19.52 13.16 -3.84
N LYS A 110 -19.81 14.37 -4.32
CA LYS A 110 -20.30 14.62 -5.69
C LYS A 110 -19.33 14.09 -6.76
N TRP A 111 -18.03 14.27 -6.55
CA TRP A 111 -17.01 13.70 -7.42
C TRP A 111 -17.04 12.16 -7.38
N ARG A 112 -17.16 11.57 -6.18
CA ARG A 112 -17.22 10.12 -6.01
C ARG A 112 -18.45 9.53 -6.69
N GLU A 113 -19.63 10.13 -6.51
CA GLU A 113 -20.87 9.71 -7.16
C GLU A 113 -20.72 9.67 -8.69
N LYS A 114 -20.12 10.71 -9.28
CA LYS A 114 -19.87 10.75 -10.73
C LYS A 114 -18.91 9.67 -11.19
N VAL A 115 -17.84 9.43 -10.44
CA VAL A 115 -16.87 8.38 -10.78
C VAL A 115 -17.47 6.99 -10.58
N ASP A 116 -18.25 6.79 -9.52
CA ASP A 116 -18.91 5.52 -9.23
C ASP A 116 -19.99 5.15 -10.26
N ALA A 117 -20.57 6.16 -10.91
CA ALA A 117 -21.52 5.95 -12.02
C ALA A 117 -20.84 5.57 -13.36
N LEU A 118 -19.53 5.75 -13.50
CA LEU A 118 -18.82 5.37 -14.73
C LEU A 118 -18.88 3.85 -14.96
N PRO A 119 -19.10 3.40 -16.21
CA PRO A 119 -19.04 1.99 -16.53
C PRO A 119 -17.61 1.45 -16.30
N LEU A 120 -17.47 0.32 -15.65
CA LEU A 120 -16.15 -0.30 -15.38
C LEU A 120 -15.41 -0.64 -16.69
N SER A 121 -16.13 -0.85 -17.78
CA SER A 121 -15.60 -1.14 -19.12
C SER A 121 -14.78 -0.02 -19.76
N ILE A 122 -14.80 1.20 -19.22
CA ILE A 122 -13.88 2.26 -19.68
C ILE A 122 -12.43 1.95 -19.38
N LEU A 123 -12.21 1.09 -18.36
CA LEU A 123 -10.88 0.61 -18.02
C LEU A 123 -10.55 -0.60 -18.91
N THR A 124 -9.69 -0.38 -19.88
CA THR A 124 -9.09 -1.43 -20.73
C THR A 124 -7.57 -1.39 -20.59
N PRO A 125 -6.85 -2.44 -21.00
CA PRO A 125 -5.39 -2.40 -21.01
C PRO A 125 -4.84 -1.18 -21.79
N GLU A 126 -5.49 -0.82 -22.91
CA GLU A 126 -5.09 0.30 -23.76
C GLU A 126 -5.33 1.65 -23.06
N SER A 127 -6.49 1.83 -22.42
CA SER A 127 -6.80 3.06 -21.69
C SER A 127 -5.85 3.27 -20.51
N ILE A 128 -5.48 2.20 -19.80
CA ILE A 128 -4.51 2.24 -18.70
C ILE A 128 -3.11 2.53 -19.22
N GLN A 129 -2.71 1.94 -20.35
CA GLN A 129 -1.43 2.25 -20.98
C GLN A 129 -1.35 3.71 -21.43
N GLY A 130 -2.40 4.22 -22.07
CA GLY A 130 -2.50 5.62 -22.44
C GLY A 130 -2.38 6.56 -21.23
N TRP A 131 -3.09 6.25 -20.14
CA TRP A 131 -3.00 6.99 -18.88
C TRP A 131 -1.57 7.00 -18.31
N ARG A 132 -0.88 5.85 -18.32
CA ARG A 132 0.53 5.77 -17.85
C ARG A 132 1.45 6.71 -18.62
N LEU A 133 1.33 6.71 -19.95
CA LEU A 133 2.18 7.52 -20.81
C LEU A 133 1.86 9.02 -20.67
N ALA A 134 0.58 9.39 -20.61
CA ALA A 134 0.16 10.76 -20.37
C ALA A 134 0.70 11.30 -19.05
N ARG A 135 0.52 10.56 -17.95
CA ARG A 135 1.03 10.95 -16.61
C ARG A 135 2.55 11.09 -16.57
N LEU A 136 3.27 10.25 -17.33
CA LEU A 136 4.73 10.37 -17.41
C LEU A 136 5.17 11.58 -18.23
N LYS A 137 4.45 11.89 -19.31
CA LYS A 137 4.67 13.09 -20.14
C LYS A 137 4.46 14.37 -19.32
N ASP A 138 3.41 14.41 -18.50
CA ASP A 138 3.08 15.54 -17.61
C ASP A 138 4.20 15.81 -16.57
N ALA A 139 4.99 14.79 -16.23
CA ALA A 139 6.12 14.96 -15.31
C ALA A 139 7.31 15.75 -15.93
N GLY A 140 7.26 16.03 -17.23
CA GLY A 140 8.30 16.78 -17.94
C GLY A 140 9.66 16.10 -17.97
N GLY A 141 10.71 16.87 -18.31
CA GLY A 141 12.07 16.37 -18.47
C GLY A 141 12.87 16.17 -17.18
N ASN A 142 12.36 16.58 -16.01
CA ASN A 142 13.08 16.47 -14.75
C ASN A 142 13.21 15.01 -14.28
N PRO A 143 14.41 14.43 -14.18
CA PRO A 143 14.62 13.02 -13.84
C PRO A 143 14.08 12.64 -12.43
N ALA A 144 14.13 13.55 -11.45
CA ALA A 144 13.64 13.31 -10.11
C ALA A 144 12.11 13.25 -10.10
N MET A 145 11.45 14.16 -10.84
CA MET A 145 10.02 14.19 -11.00
C MET A 145 9.53 12.95 -11.75
N GLN A 146 10.20 12.55 -12.82
CA GLN A 146 9.87 11.32 -13.55
C GLN A 146 9.97 10.07 -12.68
N ARG A 147 11.02 9.94 -11.86
CA ARG A 147 11.15 8.83 -10.89
C ARG A 147 10.01 8.80 -9.88
N ALA A 148 9.66 9.95 -9.32
CA ALA A 148 8.55 10.08 -8.38
C ALA A 148 7.21 9.72 -9.04
N THR A 149 6.99 10.16 -10.28
CA THR A 149 5.80 9.86 -11.06
C THR A 149 5.70 8.38 -11.40
N LYS A 150 6.76 7.73 -11.88
CA LYS A 150 6.81 6.28 -12.12
C LYS A 150 6.46 5.49 -10.85
N THR A 151 6.99 5.90 -9.69
CA THR A 151 6.67 5.28 -8.39
C THR A 151 5.19 5.44 -8.05
N THR A 152 4.62 6.62 -8.29
CA THR A 152 3.20 6.91 -8.03
C THR A 152 2.30 6.09 -8.96
N ILE A 153 2.60 6.04 -10.26
CA ILE A 153 1.89 5.23 -11.26
C ILE A 153 1.89 3.77 -10.83
N ASN A 154 3.06 3.19 -10.57
CA ASN A 154 3.20 1.80 -10.13
C ASN A 154 2.40 1.50 -8.86
N SER A 155 2.40 2.44 -7.89
CA SER A 155 1.61 2.30 -6.66
C SER A 155 0.10 2.29 -6.94
N THR A 156 -0.37 3.21 -7.78
CA THR A 156 -1.78 3.32 -8.18
C THR A 156 -2.23 2.05 -8.90
N LEU A 157 -1.48 1.63 -9.91
CA LEU A 157 -1.80 0.43 -10.68
C LEU A 157 -1.80 -0.84 -9.80
N ARG A 158 -0.81 -1.01 -8.93
CA ARG A 158 -0.72 -2.18 -8.06
C ARG A 158 -1.91 -2.26 -7.11
N LYS A 159 -2.31 -1.14 -6.52
CA LYS A 159 -3.46 -1.07 -5.62
C LYS A 159 -4.78 -1.34 -6.37
N ALA A 160 -4.99 -0.70 -7.52
CA ALA A 160 -6.17 -0.93 -8.34
C ALA A 160 -6.25 -2.37 -8.86
N LYS A 161 -5.14 -2.92 -9.40
CA LYS A 161 -5.03 -4.31 -9.86
C LYS A 161 -5.37 -5.32 -8.76
N SER A 162 -5.05 -5.02 -7.49
CA SER A 162 -5.32 -5.93 -6.37
C SER A 162 -6.82 -6.19 -6.16
N LEU A 163 -7.70 -5.27 -6.55
CA LEU A 163 -9.15 -5.47 -6.52
C LEU A 163 -9.62 -6.48 -7.57
N PHE A 164 -8.85 -6.67 -8.65
CA PHE A 164 -9.09 -7.65 -9.72
C PHE A 164 -8.30 -8.94 -9.52
N SER A 165 -7.89 -9.25 -8.29
CA SER A 165 -7.20 -10.51 -8.01
C SER A 165 -8.16 -11.69 -8.13
N SER A 166 -7.66 -12.84 -8.58
CA SER A 166 -8.44 -14.09 -8.67
C SER A 166 -9.09 -14.48 -7.34
N LYS A 167 -8.45 -14.13 -6.21
CA LYS A 167 -8.97 -14.35 -4.86
C LYS A 167 -10.27 -13.57 -4.59
N VAL A 168 -10.47 -12.42 -5.25
CA VAL A 168 -11.67 -11.58 -5.12
C VAL A 168 -12.67 -11.93 -6.22
N LEU A 169 -12.21 -11.98 -7.49
CA LEU A 169 -13.09 -12.16 -8.65
C LEU A 169 -13.89 -13.46 -8.60
N LYS A 170 -13.33 -14.55 -8.05
CA LYS A 170 -14.04 -15.83 -7.93
C LYS A 170 -15.34 -15.76 -7.11
N PHE A 171 -15.44 -14.79 -6.18
CA PHE A 171 -16.64 -14.58 -5.38
C PHE A 171 -17.62 -13.58 -6.01
N LEU A 172 -17.21 -12.87 -7.07
CA LEU A 172 -18.04 -11.93 -7.81
C LEU A 172 -18.71 -12.56 -9.04
N ASN A 173 -18.29 -13.77 -9.43
CA ASN A 173 -18.87 -14.49 -10.55
C ASN A 173 -20.36 -14.76 -10.33
N GLY A 174 -21.20 -14.26 -11.26
CA GLY A 174 -22.65 -14.35 -11.18
C GLY A 174 -23.34 -13.17 -10.46
N ALA A 175 -22.64 -12.39 -9.65
CA ALA A 175 -23.19 -11.20 -8.99
C ALA A 175 -23.14 -9.96 -9.91
N LEU A 176 -22.09 -9.85 -10.72
CA LEU A 176 -21.85 -8.74 -11.64
C LEU A 176 -21.34 -9.27 -12.98
N VAL A 177 -21.71 -8.60 -14.07
CA VAL A 177 -21.07 -8.80 -15.38
C VAL A 177 -19.85 -7.90 -15.46
N LEU A 178 -18.71 -8.53 -15.26
CA LEU A 178 -17.43 -7.83 -15.27
C LEU A 178 -16.84 -7.79 -16.69
N PRO A 179 -16.23 -6.68 -17.09
CA PRO A 179 -15.44 -6.62 -18.33
C PRO A 179 -14.18 -7.51 -18.18
N PRO A 180 -13.47 -7.80 -19.28
CA PRO A 180 -12.15 -8.41 -19.22
C PRO A 180 -11.23 -7.66 -18.25
N ASN A 181 -10.28 -8.39 -17.65
CA ASN A 181 -9.38 -7.78 -16.66
C ASN A 181 -8.60 -6.60 -17.26
N PRO A 182 -8.85 -5.36 -16.84
CA PRO A 182 -8.23 -4.17 -17.43
C PRO A 182 -6.72 -4.06 -17.17
N PHE A 183 -6.17 -4.90 -16.30
CA PHE A 183 -4.75 -4.94 -15.99
C PHE A 183 -4.02 -6.10 -16.67
N ALA A 184 -4.68 -6.82 -17.58
CA ALA A 184 -4.04 -7.88 -18.36
C ALA A 184 -2.96 -7.27 -19.26
N GLY A 185 -1.74 -7.81 -19.23
CA GLY A 185 -0.62 -7.31 -20.03
C GLY A 185 -0.08 -5.92 -19.67
N VAL A 186 -0.65 -5.24 -18.67
CA VAL A 186 -0.14 -3.93 -18.23
C VAL A 186 1.13 -4.10 -17.41
N GLU A 187 2.24 -3.60 -17.94
CA GLU A 187 3.54 -3.64 -17.31
C GLU A 187 3.74 -2.51 -16.30
N PHE A 188 4.57 -2.77 -15.30
CA PHE A 188 5.02 -1.74 -14.35
C PHE A 188 6.32 -1.10 -14.85
N PHE A 189 6.53 0.18 -14.51
CA PHE A 189 7.83 0.77 -14.68
C PHE A 189 8.85 0.10 -13.76
N GLU A 190 10.10 0.08 -14.19
CA GLU A 190 11.20 -0.37 -13.36
C GLU A 190 11.21 0.37 -12.01
N ARG A 191 11.50 -0.36 -10.95
CA ARG A 191 11.60 0.23 -9.61
C ARG A 191 12.94 0.92 -9.44
N ALA A 192 12.91 2.17 -9.03
CA ALA A 192 14.12 2.82 -8.54
C ALA A 192 14.64 2.08 -7.29
N SER A 193 15.96 2.09 -7.13
CA SER A 193 16.59 1.58 -5.90
C SER A 193 15.94 2.23 -4.68
N MET A 194 15.60 1.40 -3.68
CA MET A 194 15.05 1.84 -2.39
C MET A 194 16.12 1.94 -1.32
N ARG A 195 17.41 1.91 -1.71
CA ARG A 195 18.51 2.01 -0.76
C ARG A 195 18.40 3.27 0.06
N TYR A 196 18.51 3.10 1.35
CA TYR A 196 18.64 4.17 2.30
C TYR A 196 20.14 4.52 2.40
N GLU A 197 20.45 5.76 2.08
CA GLU A 197 21.74 6.36 2.38
C GLU A 197 21.47 7.42 3.44
N SER A 198 22.00 7.21 4.63
CA SER A 198 21.91 8.22 5.68
C SER A 198 22.63 9.49 5.25
N LYS A 199 21.93 10.62 5.43
CA LYS A 199 22.48 11.96 5.32
C LYS A 199 22.38 12.70 6.65
N ILE A 200 22.06 11.95 7.71
CA ILE A 200 21.81 12.47 9.04
C ILE A 200 23.11 12.33 9.83
N ASP A 201 23.59 13.43 10.39
CA ASP A 201 24.55 13.39 11.48
C ASP A 201 23.78 13.00 12.74
N THR A 202 23.77 11.71 13.03
CA THR A 202 22.94 11.14 14.08
C THR A 202 23.37 11.59 15.48
N PRO A 203 24.67 11.64 15.84
CA PRO A 203 25.10 12.19 17.11
C PRO A 203 24.66 13.64 17.31
N ALA A 204 24.91 14.52 16.34
CA ALA A 204 24.51 15.92 16.41
C ALA A 204 22.98 16.10 16.47
N LEU A 205 22.23 15.27 15.76
CA LEU A 205 20.76 15.30 15.81
C LEU A 205 20.22 14.89 17.19
N ILE A 206 20.82 13.86 17.83
CA ILE A 206 20.43 13.40 19.17
C ILE A 206 20.74 14.48 20.22
N GLU A 207 21.92 15.08 20.18
CA GLU A 207 22.32 16.18 21.07
C GLU A 207 21.38 17.37 20.95
N ALA A 208 21.08 17.80 19.71
CA ALA A 208 20.12 18.88 19.45
C ALA A 208 18.71 18.51 19.95
N ALA A 209 18.26 17.26 19.75
CA ALA A 209 16.96 16.81 20.23
C ALA A 209 16.87 16.80 21.75
N GLN A 210 17.91 16.35 22.42
CA GLN A 210 18.00 16.34 23.89
C GLN A 210 17.91 17.76 24.45
N THR A 211 18.63 18.72 23.86
CA THR A 211 18.67 20.11 24.30
C THR A 211 17.38 20.84 23.97
N GLU A 212 16.92 20.77 22.71
CA GLU A 212 15.83 21.62 22.20
C GLU A 212 14.43 21.03 22.43
N LEU A 213 14.31 19.70 22.47
CA LEU A 213 13.05 19.03 22.76
C LEU A 213 12.99 18.53 24.20
N GLY A 214 14.07 17.90 24.67
CA GLY A 214 14.13 17.34 26.03
C GLY A 214 14.32 18.38 27.12
N GLY A 215 15.02 19.48 26.84
CA GLY A 215 15.26 20.57 27.77
C GLY A 215 14.10 21.53 27.98
N MET A 216 13.03 21.44 27.18
CA MET A 216 11.88 22.35 27.20
C MET A 216 10.59 21.61 27.55
N PRO A 217 9.90 21.97 28.65
CA PRO A 217 8.66 21.30 29.10
C PRO A 217 7.56 21.25 28.04
N GLU A 218 7.41 22.30 27.22
CA GLU A 218 6.44 22.39 26.14
C GLU A 218 6.70 21.42 24.99
N ASN A 219 7.94 20.96 24.83
CA ASN A 219 8.36 20.08 23.77
C ASN A 219 8.45 18.61 24.23
N VAL A 220 8.13 18.30 25.48
CA VAL A 220 8.31 16.96 26.07
C VAL A 220 7.62 15.84 25.27
N GLU A 221 6.45 16.11 24.72
CA GLU A 221 5.74 15.11 23.90
C GLU A 221 6.44 14.88 22.55
N ALA A 222 7.02 15.93 21.95
CA ALA A 222 7.84 15.80 20.74
C ALA A 222 9.14 15.02 21.04
N TRP A 223 9.74 15.25 22.22
CA TRP A 223 10.90 14.49 22.70
C TRP A 223 10.56 13.01 22.90
N LYS A 224 9.46 12.69 23.58
CA LYS A 224 8.97 11.32 23.70
C LYS A 224 8.79 10.65 22.33
N ALA A 225 8.15 11.36 21.40
CA ALA A 225 7.95 10.85 20.03
C ALA A 225 9.28 10.61 19.30
N PHE A 226 10.26 11.51 19.45
CA PHE A 226 11.59 11.34 18.88
C PHE A 226 12.27 10.07 19.43
N VAL A 227 12.28 9.91 20.76
CA VAL A 227 12.89 8.73 21.41
C VAL A 227 12.23 7.44 20.94
N LEU A 228 10.91 7.37 20.89
CA LEU A 228 10.19 6.18 20.43
C LEU A 228 10.48 5.84 18.96
N LEU A 229 10.60 6.84 18.10
CA LEU A 229 10.87 6.63 16.67
C LEU A 229 12.34 6.28 16.40
N MET A 230 13.28 6.92 17.12
CA MET A 230 14.70 6.78 16.88
C MET A 230 15.30 5.60 17.66
N PHE A 231 15.02 5.47 18.96
CA PHE A 231 15.69 4.45 19.80
C PHE A 231 14.91 3.13 19.87
N ALA A 232 13.57 3.16 19.77
CA ALA A 232 12.77 1.94 19.68
C ALA A 232 12.34 1.61 18.23
N GLY A 233 12.73 2.42 17.25
CA GLY A 233 12.41 2.19 15.84
C GLY A 233 10.92 2.04 15.54
N LEU A 234 10.03 2.66 16.31
CA LEU A 234 8.59 2.52 16.15
C LEU A 234 8.08 3.16 14.85
N ARG A 235 7.00 2.61 14.30
CA ARG A 235 6.22 3.32 13.28
C ARG A 235 5.37 4.42 13.94
N LYS A 236 5.06 5.49 13.21
CA LYS A 236 4.22 6.60 13.71
C LYS A 236 2.94 6.11 14.39
N ASN A 237 2.24 5.12 13.81
CA ASN A 237 1.00 4.59 14.38
C ASN A 237 1.23 3.74 15.64
N GLU A 238 2.37 3.05 15.72
CA GLU A 238 2.80 2.31 16.91
C GLU A 238 3.08 3.29 18.05
N ALA A 239 3.87 4.34 17.78
CA ALA A 239 4.18 5.37 18.79
C ALA A 239 2.93 6.16 19.24
N ASP A 240 2.02 6.50 18.31
CA ASP A 240 0.77 7.21 18.62
C ASP A 240 -0.10 6.49 19.63
N LYS A 241 -0.12 5.16 19.55
CA LYS A 241 -1.05 4.31 20.31
C LYS A 241 -0.34 3.42 21.31
N LEU A 242 0.96 3.66 21.56
CA LEU A 242 1.71 2.93 22.56
C LEU A 242 1.13 3.20 23.94
N ARG A 243 0.83 2.12 24.67
CA ARG A 243 0.32 2.16 26.04
C ARG A 243 1.47 1.95 27.03
N TRP A 244 1.30 2.46 28.24
CA TRP A 244 2.28 2.25 29.30
C TRP A 244 2.38 0.78 29.76
N ASP A 245 1.30 0.01 29.66
CA ASP A 245 1.30 -1.43 29.98
C ASP A 245 2.07 -2.28 28.93
N SER A 246 2.37 -1.71 27.79
CA SER A 246 3.24 -2.32 26.79
C SER A 246 4.74 -2.18 27.10
N VAL A 247 5.10 -1.42 28.16
CA VAL A 247 6.49 -1.22 28.59
C VAL A 247 6.78 -2.09 29.81
N ASP A 248 7.62 -3.10 29.62
CA ASP A 248 8.14 -3.94 30.71
C ASP A 248 9.42 -3.30 31.26
N PHE A 249 9.27 -2.50 32.31
CA PHE A 249 10.37 -1.78 32.94
C PHE A 249 11.39 -2.68 33.65
N ALA A 250 10.97 -3.89 34.04
CA ALA A 250 11.87 -4.83 34.70
C ALA A 250 12.78 -5.54 33.69
N ALA A 251 12.19 -5.97 32.58
CA ALA A 251 12.93 -6.65 31.52
C ALA A 251 13.57 -5.67 30.50
N GLY A 252 13.26 -4.37 30.54
CA GLY A 252 13.74 -3.40 29.56
C GLY A 252 13.16 -3.62 28.17
N LEU A 253 11.91 -4.12 28.08
CA LEU A 253 11.26 -4.50 26.85
C LEU A 253 10.07 -3.59 26.54
N LEU A 254 9.87 -3.32 25.25
CA LEU A 254 8.67 -2.68 24.73
C LEU A 254 7.95 -3.66 23.82
N ARG A 255 6.69 -3.97 24.14
CA ARG A 255 5.85 -4.93 23.41
C ARG A 255 4.95 -4.21 22.41
N ILE A 256 4.90 -4.69 21.18
CA ILE A 256 3.97 -4.22 20.14
C ILE A 256 2.98 -5.34 19.87
N GLU A 257 1.77 -5.16 20.35
CA GLU A 257 0.67 -6.12 20.28
C GLU A 257 -0.62 -5.42 19.88
N ASP A 258 -1.60 -6.19 19.41
CA ASP A 258 -2.93 -5.65 19.12
C ASP A 258 -3.66 -5.29 20.41
N HIS A 259 -4.39 -4.19 20.39
CA HIS A 259 -5.31 -3.79 21.44
C HIS A 259 -6.49 -3.00 20.84
N GLU A 260 -7.47 -2.63 21.65
CA GLU A 260 -8.73 -2.00 21.19
C GLU A 260 -8.56 -0.81 20.22
N HIS A 261 -7.47 -0.05 20.36
CA HIS A 261 -7.20 1.14 19.55
C HIS A 261 -6.10 0.96 18.52
N PHE A 262 -5.42 -0.18 18.50
CA PHE A 262 -4.31 -0.45 17.63
C PHE A 262 -4.33 -1.88 17.11
N GLN A 263 -4.17 -2.01 15.81
CA GLN A 263 -3.94 -3.29 15.15
C GLN A 263 -2.63 -3.22 14.36
N ALA A 264 -1.71 -4.12 14.66
CA ALA A 264 -0.45 -4.25 13.94
C ALA A 264 -0.70 -4.53 12.45
N LYS A 265 0.19 -4.07 11.58
CA LYS A 265 0.02 -4.19 10.12
C LYS A 265 -0.12 -5.65 9.66
N CYS A 266 0.62 -6.56 10.26
CA CYS A 266 0.57 -8.01 10.07
C CYS A 266 1.11 -8.67 11.33
N GLU A 267 0.92 -9.98 11.49
CA GLU A 267 1.37 -10.74 12.65
C GLU A 267 2.87 -10.56 12.90
N ALA A 268 3.69 -10.66 11.85
CA ALA A 268 5.14 -10.44 11.94
C ALA A 268 5.56 -9.01 12.37
N SER A 269 4.63 -8.04 12.40
CA SER A 269 4.90 -6.68 12.91
C SER A 269 4.73 -6.57 14.42
N LYS A 270 4.18 -7.59 15.07
CA LYS A 270 4.13 -7.73 16.53
C LYS A 270 5.48 -8.19 17.05
N GLY A 271 5.69 -8.04 18.34
CA GLY A 271 6.90 -8.52 19.00
C GLY A 271 7.47 -7.53 20.00
N SER A 272 8.54 -7.94 20.65
CA SER A 272 9.24 -7.14 21.67
C SER A 272 10.47 -6.46 21.09
N ILE A 273 10.79 -5.31 21.62
CA ILE A 273 11.99 -4.52 21.31
C ILE A 273 12.75 -4.37 22.63
N GLU A 274 14.02 -4.72 22.61
CA GLU A 274 14.94 -4.41 23.71
C GLU A 274 15.28 -2.91 23.68
N LEU A 275 15.26 -2.29 24.84
CA LEU A 275 15.58 -0.88 25.01
C LEU A 275 16.87 -0.72 25.80
N ASP A 276 17.69 0.24 25.41
CA ASP A 276 18.86 0.64 26.18
C ASP A 276 18.44 1.13 27.58
N ALA A 277 19.28 0.90 28.59
CA ALA A 277 18.99 1.23 29.99
C ALA A 277 18.61 2.70 30.19
N GLU A 278 19.25 3.60 29.44
CA GLU A 278 18.99 5.04 29.47
C GLU A 278 17.59 5.36 28.94
N VAL A 279 17.14 4.66 27.89
CA VAL A 279 15.78 4.82 27.34
C VAL A 279 14.73 4.33 28.33
N VAL A 280 15.00 3.20 29.00
CA VAL A 280 14.14 2.66 30.07
C VAL A 280 14.05 3.65 31.23
N ALA A 281 15.16 4.26 31.64
CA ALA A 281 15.19 5.26 32.71
C ALA A 281 14.35 6.50 32.34
N MET A 282 14.48 7.01 31.09
CA MET A 282 13.66 8.13 30.60
C MET A 282 12.17 7.77 30.60
N LEU A 283 11.80 6.60 30.07
CA LEU A 283 10.41 6.14 30.07
C LEU A 283 9.84 6.01 31.48
N ARG A 284 10.63 5.51 32.44
CA ARG A 284 10.23 5.40 33.85
C ARG A 284 9.99 6.79 34.45
N GLY A 285 10.86 7.76 34.19
CA GLY A 285 10.69 9.15 34.62
C GLY A 285 9.40 9.75 34.06
N TRP A 286 9.14 9.58 32.77
CA TRP A 286 7.89 10.08 32.15
C TRP A 286 6.66 9.37 32.71
N ARG A 287 6.74 8.06 32.96
CA ARG A 287 5.61 7.32 33.56
C ARG A 287 5.26 7.85 34.93
N ALA A 288 6.24 8.18 35.75
CA ALA A 288 6.02 8.80 37.08
C ALA A 288 5.30 10.14 36.98
N LEU A 289 5.59 10.96 35.94
CA LEU A 289 4.97 12.24 35.68
C LEU A 289 3.58 12.13 35.04
N ASP A 290 3.33 11.07 34.28
CA ASP A 290 2.07 10.86 33.56
C ASP A 290 0.93 10.35 34.46
N GLY A 291 1.24 9.83 35.65
CA GLY A 291 0.24 9.34 36.61
C GLY A 291 -0.67 8.26 36.03
N ALA A 292 -1.98 8.52 35.97
CA ALA A 292 -3.00 7.59 35.47
C ALA A 292 -3.12 7.55 33.94
N GLY A 293 -2.25 8.23 33.19
CA GLY A 293 -2.29 8.23 31.72
C GLY A 293 -2.14 6.83 31.14
N VAL A 294 -2.95 6.50 30.14
CA VAL A 294 -2.93 5.18 29.48
C VAL A 294 -1.84 5.11 28.42
N PHE A 295 -1.67 6.18 27.66
CA PHE A 295 -0.75 6.22 26.51
C PHE A 295 0.55 6.94 26.84
N VAL A 296 1.66 6.48 26.27
CA VAL A 296 2.98 7.09 26.43
C VAL A 296 3.03 8.53 25.89
N LEU A 297 2.47 8.76 24.71
CA LEU A 297 2.27 10.12 24.19
C LEU A 297 0.95 10.67 24.72
N ARG A 298 1.00 11.81 25.41
CA ARG A 298 -0.20 12.54 25.85
C ARG A 298 -0.87 13.21 24.66
N SER A 299 -2.19 13.23 24.66
CA SER A 299 -3.00 13.95 23.69
C SER A 299 -4.38 14.22 24.26
N ALA A 300 -4.92 15.40 23.99
CA ALA A 300 -6.31 15.74 24.29
C ALA A 300 -7.31 15.00 23.35
N VAL A 301 -6.82 14.46 22.24
CA VAL A 301 -7.67 13.74 21.27
C VAL A 301 -7.74 12.29 21.65
N ALA A 302 -8.96 11.78 21.83
CA ALA A 302 -9.21 10.37 22.10
C ALA A 302 -8.87 9.49 20.88
N PRO A 303 -8.50 8.22 21.09
CA PRO A 303 -8.36 7.27 20.00
C PRO A 303 -9.71 7.00 19.38
N LEU A 304 -9.77 6.96 18.05
CA LEU A 304 -10.98 6.57 17.31
C LEU A 304 -10.87 5.10 16.90
N ALA A 305 -11.91 4.32 17.20
CA ALA A 305 -12.06 2.97 16.70
C ALA A 305 -12.75 2.98 15.33
N ASN A 306 -12.48 1.95 14.51
CA ASN A 306 -13.20 1.65 13.26
C ASN A 306 -13.25 2.77 12.22
N VAL A 307 -12.22 3.63 12.14
CA VAL A 307 -12.15 4.67 11.12
C VAL A 307 -11.53 4.16 9.82
N LEU A 308 -12.12 4.56 8.69
CA LEU A 308 -11.63 4.27 7.34
C LEU A 308 -10.54 5.25 6.86
N HIS A 309 -9.83 5.90 7.78
CA HIS A 309 -8.72 6.79 7.47
C HIS A 309 -7.66 6.71 8.56
N TYR A 310 -6.45 7.17 8.24
CA TYR A 310 -5.40 7.27 9.25
C TYR A 310 -5.72 8.38 10.23
N HIS A 311 -5.95 8.02 11.48
CA HIS A 311 -6.17 8.93 12.57
C HIS A 311 -5.05 8.82 13.60
N TYR A 312 -4.45 9.95 13.93
CA TYR A 312 -3.40 10.06 14.93
C TYR A 312 -3.88 10.97 16.07
N ARG A 313 -3.89 10.43 17.29
CA ARG A 313 -4.24 11.18 18.52
C ARG A 313 -3.27 12.34 18.73
N ALA A 314 -1.99 12.02 18.69
CA ALA A 314 -0.89 12.96 18.89
C ALA A 314 -0.46 13.67 17.60
N LYS A 315 -1.43 13.99 16.71
CA LYS A 315 -1.12 14.65 15.43
C LYS A 315 -0.29 15.91 15.61
N ARG A 316 -0.65 16.77 16.57
CA ARG A 316 0.07 18.03 16.85
C ARG A 316 1.51 17.78 17.25
N THR A 317 1.76 16.79 18.12
CA THR A 317 3.10 16.35 18.53
C THR A 317 3.94 15.90 17.33
N PHE A 318 3.37 15.08 16.47
CA PHE A 318 4.09 14.61 15.26
C PHE A 318 4.32 15.73 14.25
N ASP A 319 3.41 16.66 14.12
CA ASP A 319 3.57 17.83 13.22
C ASP A 319 4.67 18.75 13.75
N ALA A 320 4.73 18.99 15.08
CA ALA A 320 5.79 19.76 15.73
C ALA A 320 7.16 19.08 15.56
N LEU A 321 7.24 17.78 15.83
CA LEU A 321 8.47 17.02 15.60
C LEU A 321 8.90 17.02 14.13
N ALA A 322 7.98 16.91 13.19
CA ALA A 322 8.29 16.96 11.76
C ALA A 322 8.78 18.34 11.33
N ALA A 323 8.22 19.42 11.89
CA ALA A 323 8.70 20.79 11.66
C ALA A 323 10.12 20.97 12.20
N TRP A 324 10.37 20.50 13.43
CA TRP A 324 11.69 20.53 14.04
C TRP A 324 12.73 19.71 13.22
N LEU A 325 12.40 18.49 12.81
CA LEU A 325 13.28 17.69 11.94
C LEU A 325 13.60 18.40 10.63
N LYS A 326 12.62 19.12 10.06
CA LYS A 326 12.82 19.91 8.86
C LYS A 326 13.80 21.08 9.10
N SER A 327 13.75 21.76 10.24
CA SER A 327 14.71 22.80 10.61
C SER A 327 16.14 22.24 10.79
N LYS A 328 16.27 20.95 11.11
CA LYS A 328 17.54 20.21 11.17
C LYS A 328 17.98 19.64 9.82
N GLY A 329 17.38 20.05 8.71
CA GLY A 329 17.75 19.62 7.36
C GLY A 329 17.14 18.30 6.90
N ILE A 330 16.28 17.66 7.68
CA ILE A 330 15.59 16.42 7.28
C ILE A 330 14.34 16.79 6.47
N THR A 331 14.50 17.09 5.19
CA THR A 331 13.45 17.60 4.29
C THR A 331 12.59 16.52 3.65
N ALA A 332 12.83 15.24 3.99
CA ALA A 332 12.08 14.12 3.44
C ALA A 332 10.57 14.28 3.67
N LYS A 333 9.75 13.94 2.67
CA LYS A 333 8.27 13.99 2.76
C LYS A 333 7.71 13.25 3.98
N LYS A 334 8.42 12.23 4.49
CA LYS A 334 8.08 11.44 5.67
C LYS A 334 9.20 11.54 6.71
N ALA A 335 9.52 12.75 7.15
CA ALA A 335 10.64 13.02 8.07
C ALA A 335 10.65 12.09 9.30
N LEU A 336 9.49 11.84 9.93
CA LEU A 336 9.37 10.92 11.06
C LEU A 336 9.77 9.48 10.73
N HIS A 337 9.58 9.06 9.49
CA HIS A 337 9.97 7.71 9.06
C HIS A 337 11.47 7.59 8.77
N GLU A 338 12.12 8.73 8.50
CA GLU A 338 13.58 8.76 8.37
C GLU A 338 14.27 8.40 9.68
N LEU A 339 13.75 8.82 10.85
CA LEU A 339 14.29 8.41 12.16
C LEU A 339 14.31 6.88 12.32
N ARG A 340 13.20 6.22 11.97
CA ARG A 340 13.14 4.76 12.01
C ARG A 340 14.09 4.09 11.00
N LYS A 341 14.27 4.68 9.82
CA LYS A 341 15.25 4.17 8.84
C LYS A 341 16.67 4.34 9.35
N GLU A 342 16.96 5.49 9.97
CA GLU A 342 18.26 5.75 10.58
C GLU A 342 18.56 4.73 11.68
N ALA A 343 17.62 4.52 12.60
CA ALA A 343 17.73 3.48 13.62
C ALA A 343 18.02 2.09 13.02
N GLY A 344 17.29 1.73 11.96
CA GLY A 344 17.51 0.47 11.25
C GLY A 344 18.87 0.38 10.57
N SER A 345 19.37 1.49 10.02
CA SER A 345 20.70 1.57 9.41
C SER A 345 21.79 1.36 10.45
N MET A 346 21.68 2.06 11.60
CA MET A 346 22.64 1.91 12.70
C MET A 346 22.71 0.48 13.25
N VAL A 347 21.54 -0.17 13.42
CA VAL A 347 21.49 -1.57 13.85
C VAL A 347 22.06 -2.49 12.78
N ALA A 348 21.80 -2.22 11.50
CA ALA A 348 22.34 -3.01 10.39
C ALA A 348 23.88 -2.90 10.32
N ASP A 349 24.40 -1.70 10.50
CA ASP A 349 25.86 -1.45 10.47
C ASP A 349 26.58 -2.10 11.64
N LYS A 350 25.98 -2.07 12.84
CA LYS A 350 26.59 -2.60 14.06
C LYS A 350 26.39 -4.10 14.24
N HIS A 351 25.21 -4.61 13.91
CA HIS A 351 24.79 -5.98 14.24
C HIS A 351 24.33 -6.81 13.04
N GLY A 352 24.41 -6.23 11.83
CA GLY A 352 24.03 -6.89 10.60
C GLY A 352 22.51 -6.84 10.30
N ILE A 353 22.21 -7.23 9.07
CA ILE A 353 20.88 -7.08 8.47
C ILE A 353 19.78 -7.90 9.18
N PHE A 354 20.14 -9.08 9.73
CA PHE A 354 19.17 -9.92 10.45
C PHE A 354 18.76 -9.29 11.77
N ALA A 355 19.68 -8.66 12.49
CA ALA A 355 19.39 -7.92 13.71
C ALA A 355 18.52 -6.69 13.39
N ALA A 356 18.85 -5.93 12.35
CA ALA A 356 18.04 -4.82 11.89
C ALA A 356 16.61 -5.24 11.49
N SER A 357 16.46 -6.38 10.80
CA SER A 357 15.15 -6.91 10.43
C SER A 357 14.30 -7.26 11.65
N ARG A 358 14.89 -7.90 12.67
CA ARG A 358 14.21 -8.19 13.95
C ARG A 358 13.84 -6.93 14.69
N PHE A 359 14.81 -6.01 14.88
CA PHE A 359 14.58 -4.71 15.53
C PHE A 359 13.43 -3.93 14.88
N LEU A 360 13.42 -3.87 13.56
CA LEU A 360 12.38 -3.18 12.81
C LEU A 360 11.10 -4.02 12.65
N ARG A 361 11.08 -5.26 13.08
CA ARG A 361 9.93 -6.17 12.92
C ARG A 361 9.42 -6.18 11.48
N HIS A 362 10.33 -6.47 10.53
CA HIS A 362 9.97 -6.64 9.14
C HIS A 362 9.52 -8.08 8.89
N ALA A 363 8.37 -8.24 8.22
CA ALA A 363 7.83 -9.55 7.85
C ALA A 363 8.68 -10.30 6.82
N ASP A 364 9.45 -9.57 6.04
CA ASP A 364 10.30 -10.08 4.97
C ASP A 364 11.68 -9.40 5.07
N ILE A 365 12.72 -10.21 5.20
CA ILE A 365 14.10 -9.73 5.23
C ILE A 365 14.49 -9.01 3.95
N GLY A 366 13.85 -9.35 2.82
CA GLY A 366 14.04 -8.67 1.55
C GLY A 366 13.75 -7.16 1.63
N ILE A 367 12.82 -6.74 2.53
CA ILE A 367 12.55 -5.33 2.79
C ILE A 367 13.80 -4.68 3.45
N THR A 368 14.39 -5.33 4.44
CA THR A 368 15.58 -4.83 5.14
C THR A 368 16.78 -4.83 4.20
N SER A 369 16.97 -5.91 3.46
CA SER A 369 18.01 -6.07 2.45
C SER A 369 17.94 -4.99 1.37
N ALA A 370 16.75 -4.73 0.84
CA ALA A 370 16.56 -3.69 -0.19
C ALA A 370 16.87 -2.26 0.31
N HIS A 371 16.77 -2.04 1.64
CA HIS A 371 17.01 -0.73 2.23
C HIS A 371 18.43 -0.55 2.79
N TYR A 372 18.98 -1.57 3.43
CA TYR A 372 20.19 -1.44 4.28
C TYR A 372 21.40 -2.24 3.81
N LEU A 373 21.34 -3.01 2.72
CA LEU A 373 22.54 -3.58 2.10
C LEU A 373 23.40 -2.47 1.50
N ASP A 374 24.29 -1.92 2.29
CA ASP A 374 25.31 -1.02 1.78
C ASP A 374 26.44 -1.81 1.10
N LYS A 375 26.76 -1.42 -0.14
CA LYS A 375 27.92 -1.96 -0.86
C LYS A 375 29.25 -1.42 -0.33
N LYS A 376 29.22 -0.53 0.66
CA LYS A 376 30.44 0.15 1.15
C LYS A 376 31.28 -0.75 2.05
N GLN A 377 30.71 -1.74 2.72
CA GLN A 377 31.50 -2.71 3.46
C GLN A 377 32.15 -3.71 2.50
N ARG A 378 33.42 -3.51 2.22
CA ARG A 378 34.24 -4.54 1.58
C ARG A 378 34.50 -5.64 2.60
N VAL A 379 33.80 -6.75 2.45
CA VAL A 379 33.96 -7.92 3.31
C VAL A 379 34.99 -8.83 2.65
N THR A 380 36.03 -9.17 3.38
CA THR A 380 36.96 -10.24 3.01
C THR A 380 36.57 -11.53 3.73
N VAL A 381 36.92 -12.67 3.17
CA VAL A 381 36.68 -13.97 3.81
C VAL A 381 37.40 -14.09 5.15
N GLY A 382 38.36 -13.22 5.42
CA GLY A 382 39.15 -13.21 6.68
C GLY A 382 40.14 -14.37 6.83
N LEU A 383 40.25 -15.21 5.80
CA LEU A 383 41.13 -16.39 5.84
C LEU A 383 42.53 -16.11 5.29
N GLY A 384 42.84 -14.85 4.91
CA GLY A 384 44.16 -14.47 4.37
C GLY A 384 45.31 -14.78 5.30
N GLY A 385 45.09 -14.76 6.62
CA GLY A 385 46.08 -15.16 7.62
C GLY A 385 46.52 -16.62 7.53
N LEU A 386 45.68 -17.49 6.97
CA LEU A 386 46.04 -18.90 6.74
C LEU A 386 46.99 -19.10 5.56
N LEU A 387 47.11 -18.09 4.70
CA LEU A 387 48.07 -18.08 3.57
C LEU A 387 49.46 -17.54 3.96
N SER A 388 49.63 -17.03 5.17
CA SER A 388 50.90 -16.46 5.69
C SER A 388 51.85 -17.50 6.29
N ALA A 389 51.55 -18.80 6.25
CA ALA A 389 52.56 -19.82 6.51
C ALA A 389 53.65 -19.73 5.41
N PRO A 390 54.94 -19.66 5.72
CA PRO A 390 55.98 -19.61 4.75
C PRO A 390 55.95 -20.90 3.91
N VAL A 391 55.43 -20.78 2.70
CA VAL A 391 55.61 -21.83 1.68
C VAL A 391 57.08 -21.78 1.32
N THR A 392 57.89 -22.71 1.84
CA THR A 392 59.19 -23.03 1.31
C THR A 392 58.95 -23.57 -0.09
N VAL A 393 59.07 -22.66 -1.07
CA VAL A 393 58.96 -23.02 -2.51
C VAL A 393 60.26 -23.69 -2.92
N SER A 394 60.37 -24.99 -2.61
CA SER A 394 61.28 -25.87 -3.30
C SER A 394 60.46 -26.55 -4.41
N ASN A 395 60.79 -26.25 -5.65
CA ASN A 395 60.26 -26.84 -6.90
C ASN A 395 58.85 -26.38 -7.35
N VAL A 396 58.71 -25.11 -7.69
CA VAL A 396 57.70 -24.67 -8.67
C VAL A 396 58.32 -24.71 -10.02
N THR A 397 58.09 -25.77 -10.78
CA THR A 397 58.37 -25.79 -12.23
C THR A 397 57.40 -24.79 -12.86
N ALA A 398 57.97 -23.69 -13.42
CA ALA A 398 57.17 -22.70 -14.12
C ALA A 398 56.44 -23.37 -15.29
N PHE A 399 55.11 -23.29 -15.29
CA PHE A 399 54.32 -23.68 -16.46
C PHE A 399 54.66 -22.72 -17.59
N PRO A 400 55.10 -23.23 -18.78
CA PRO A 400 55.38 -22.35 -19.92
C PRO A 400 54.09 -21.69 -20.38
N LEU A 401 54.06 -20.38 -20.38
CA LEU A 401 52.98 -19.60 -20.96
C LEU A 401 52.86 -19.92 -22.46
N PRO A 402 51.69 -20.13 -23.01
CA PRO A 402 51.53 -20.38 -24.43
C PRO A 402 52.01 -19.16 -25.24
N VAL A 403 53.03 -19.39 -26.07
CA VAL A 403 53.56 -18.39 -26.99
C VAL A 403 52.49 -18.05 -28.03
N LYS A 404 52.02 -16.81 -28.03
CA LYS A 404 51.15 -16.30 -29.10
C LYS A 404 51.88 -16.38 -30.41
N GLN A 405 51.51 -17.31 -31.28
CA GLN A 405 51.98 -17.33 -32.67
C GLN A 405 51.53 -16.05 -33.39
N ALA A 406 52.51 -15.28 -33.88
CA ALA A 406 52.26 -14.11 -34.70
C ALA A 406 51.61 -14.56 -36.02
N LYS A 407 50.51 -13.96 -36.39
CA LYS A 407 49.88 -14.16 -37.70
C LYS A 407 50.81 -13.65 -38.80
N PRO A 408 51.02 -14.41 -39.93
CA PRO A 408 51.84 -13.96 -41.03
C PRO A 408 51.22 -12.73 -41.71
N ALA A 409 52.08 -11.77 -42.05
CA ALA A 409 51.71 -10.55 -42.75
C ALA A 409 51.22 -10.86 -44.18
N ASN A 410 50.03 -10.37 -44.48
CA ASN A 410 49.39 -10.54 -45.80
C ASN A 410 49.95 -9.53 -46.78
N THR A 411 50.95 -9.96 -47.61
CA THR A 411 51.54 -9.18 -48.71
C THR A 411 50.55 -9.08 -49.86
N LYS A 412 49.91 -7.94 -50.03
CA LYS A 412 49.09 -7.63 -51.21
C LYS A 412 50.03 -7.46 -52.40
N ARG A 413 50.04 -8.42 -53.34
CA ARG A 413 50.58 -8.27 -54.70
C ARG A 413 49.74 -7.26 -55.49
N LYS A 414 50.30 -6.09 -55.86
CA LYS A 414 49.79 -5.25 -56.92
C LYS A 414 50.05 -5.99 -58.27
N ARG A 415 49.03 -6.14 -59.07
CA ARG A 415 49.10 -6.39 -60.48
C ARG A 415 48.84 -5.08 -61.22
N ALA A 416 49.67 -4.86 -62.23
CA ALA A 416 49.59 -3.79 -63.22
C ALA A 416 48.33 -3.95 -64.08
#